data_5bd279fb386df65bb72145bc9b4dacdf
#
_entry.id   5bd279fb386df65bb72145bc9b4dacdf
#
_cell.length_a   1.000
_cell.length_b   1.000
_cell.length_c   1.000
_cell.angle_alpha   90.00
_cell.angle_beta   90.00
_cell.angle_gamma   90.00
#
_symmetry.space_group_name_H-M   'P 1'
#
loop_
_entity.id
_entity.type
_entity.pdbx_description
1 polymer ?
#
loop_
_entity_poly.entity_id
_entity_poly.type
_entity_poly.pdbx_seq_one_letter_code
_entity_poly.pdbx_strand_id
1 'polypeptide(L)'
;MKVFREYTTALKAGVSAAAVMLAVTPAAFANHHNDTAQTSVESPVHEANLQIEVDSRMAGAVQDLFIQEDFAELFGADATEGELMLARSAYAQRLFEPVWTYDGVDGLLEAVASVGRYGVVLGDEDRQRISILADRRFTGGDAADRARADILLTAEWFDLMARIGGPLENMGEATASQTNAPARSELVVLLERSGQGDVRSSAEHVAPQAAQFQMLQAELERYQMIAARGGWMAIPDADDALEPGMTDARVPALRERMIAEGYYTAGDLLERTTEFFAQNDAVEAETVSVTTETTLTEDTDSDLEAEAEAPDFNEWYITYDETLADAVEAFQEQHGLEIDGVLGPNTLEALNESVGSKVDRIRAAMDFWREQGDMGERFVWANVPSFTAEGWANNQREISMRAIFGLPSRATPIFSDEIEYAVANPRWYAPVSIVSRDKIPHMQEDPSYAARNGYTIVDRETGSTVAAETVDWYADNAGSRYQFIQAPGDNNALGELKIIFPNQHSVYLHGTPSVHLFDRAQRAFSSGCVRLENPVDMAMWVAGDDFESMEDLQEALDDSELRRVDFENNVPVHITYVTVTVAEDGHARFWRDVYNRENSIRMEERVAPLWEPQDEPAAEIAQMSSVAAGSL
;
A
#
# COMPACT_ATOMS: atom_id res chain seq x y z
N MET A 1 13.36 -30.40 -19.04
CA MET A 1 13.31 -31.72 -19.75
C MET A 1 13.30 -32.95 -18.83
N LYS A 2 14.13 -33.08 -17.77
CA LYS A 2 14.11 -34.25 -16.90
C LYS A 2 12.90 -34.32 -15.98
N VAL A 3 12.46 -33.19 -15.45
CA VAL A 3 11.26 -33.02 -14.60
C VAL A 3 9.98 -33.28 -15.40
N PHE A 4 9.91 -32.80 -16.64
CA PHE A 4 8.74 -32.97 -17.52
C PHE A 4 8.52 -34.44 -17.93
N ARG A 5 9.61 -35.21 -18.06
CA ARG A 5 9.54 -36.65 -18.43
C ARG A 5 9.01 -37.51 -17.28
N GLU A 6 9.20 -37.08 -16.04
CA GLU A 6 8.64 -37.75 -14.85
C GLU A 6 7.16 -37.40 -14.66
N TYR A 7 6.75 -36.17 -15.02
CA TYR A 7 5.35 -35.72 -14.95
C TYR A 7 4.44 -36.48 -15.95
N THR A 8 4.89 -36.64 -17.18
CA THR A 8 4.14 -37.38 -18.20
C THR A 8 4.03 -38.89 -17.89
N THR A 9 4.98 -39.43 -17.15
CA THR A 9 4.92 -40.84 -16.72
C THR A 9 3.94 -41.05 -15.56
N ALA A 10 3.78 -40.05 -14.69
CA ALA A 10 2.83 -40.08 -13.58
C ALA A 10 1.36 -39.92 -14.05
N LEU A 11 1.12 -39.07 -15.06
CA LEU A 11 -0.21 -38.85 -15.66
C LEU A 11 -0.72 -40.10 -16.41
N LYS A 12 0.17 -40.84 -17.08
CA LYS A 12 -0.17 -42.13 -17.76
C LYS A 12 -0.50 -43.27 -16.77
N ALA A 13 -0.12 -43.13 -15.49
CA ALA A 13 -0.40 -44.11 -14.44
C ALA A 13 -1.69 -43.84 -13.65
N GLY A 14 -2.49 -42.79 -14.00
CA GLY A 14 -3.78 -42.51 -13.36
C GLY A 14 -3.71 -42.07 -11.90
N VAL A 15 -2.58 -41.52 -11.45
CA VAL A 15 -2.42 -41.03 -10.07
C VAL A 15 -2.88 -39.59 -9.99
N SER A 16 -3.94 -39.35 -9.20
CA SER A 16 -4.51 -38.03 -8.95
C SER A 16 -3.46 -37.04 -8.44
N ALA A 17 -3.44 -35.83 -9.00
CA ALA A 17 -2.55 -34.73 -8.64
C ALA A 17 -2.62 -34.31 -7.14
N ALA A 18 -3.63 -34.76 -6.40
CA ALA A 18 -3.80 -34.52 -4.97
C ALA A 18 -2.84 -35.29 -4.06
N ALA A 19 -2.14 -36.32 -4.58
CA ALA A 19 -1.28 -37.20 -3.78
C ALA A 19 0.20 -36.76 -3.72
N VAL A 20 0.61 -35.73 -4.46
CA VAL A 20 2.02 -35.28 -4.52
C VAL A 20 2.32 -34.13 -3.53
N MET A 21 1.31 -33.51 -2.94
CA MET A 21 1.50 -32.39 -1.99
C MET A 21 1.61 -32.78 -0.50
N LEU A 22 1.69 -34.08 -0.16
CA LEU A 22 1.64 -34.57 1.23
C LEU A 22 2.84 -35.44 1.62
N ALA A 23 4.06 -35.05 1.25
CA ALA A 23 5.26 -35.77 1.72
C ALA A 23 6.47 -34.82 1.94
N VAL A 24 6.29 -33.76 2.74
CA VAL A 24 7.42 -33.15 3.47
C VAL A 24 6.94 -32.83 4.88
N THR A 25 7.03 -33.79 5.77
CA THR A 25 6.95 -33.53 7.21
C THR A 25 8.37 -33.38 7.76
N PRO A 26 8.65 -32.36 8.58
CA PRO A 26 9.91 -32.31 9.31
C PRO A 26 9.92 -33.40 10.39
N ALA A 27 10.99 -34.15 10.43
CA ALA A 27 11.21 -35.18 11.43
C ALA A 27 11.31 -34.59 12.83
N ALA A 28 10.43 -35.05 13.70
CA ALA A 28 10.47 -34.76 15.11
C ALA A 28 11.73 -35.33 15.77
N PHE A 29 12.43 -34.50 16.52
CA PHE A 29 13.41 -34.97 17.49
C PHE A 29 12.67 -35.46 18.73
N ALA A 30 12.59 -36.77 18.90
CA ALA A 30 12.27 -37.37 20.16
C ALA A 30 13.57 -37.88 20.77
N ASN A 31 14.05 -37.23 21.82
CA ASN A 31 15.07 -37.82 22.68
C ASN A 31 14.44 -38.25 24.00
N HIS A 32 14.38 -39.56 24.18
CA HIS A 32 14.20 -40.15 25.47
C HIS A 32 15.46 -39.91 26.34
N HIS A 33 15.29 -39.29 27.49
CA HIS A 33 16.12 -39.55 28.64
C HIS A 33 15.25 -39.78 29.86
N ASN A 34 15.23 -41.05 30.28
CA ASN A 34 14.84 -41.44 31.60
C ASN A 34 16.03 -41.19 32.54
N ASP A 35 15.90 -40.26 33.42
CA ASP A 35 16.72 -40.22 34.62
C ASP A 35 15.84 -39.87 35.82
N THR A 36 15.70 -40.90 36.67
CA THR A 36 15.06 -40.78 37.96
C THR A 36 16.01 -40.08 38.91
N ALA A 37 15.91 -38.76 39.03
CA ALA A 37 16.46 -38.01 40.16
C ALA A 37 15.31 -37.71 41.14
N GLN A 38 15.43 -38.20 42.33
CA GLN A 38 14.61 -37.79 43.48
C GLN A 38 14.83 -36.31 43.74
N THR A 39 13.92 -35.44 43.23
CA THR A 39 13.83 -34.05 43.68
C THR A 39 12.97 -34.04 44.94
N SER A 40 13.56 -33.56 46.02
CA SER A 40 12.87 -33.15 47.25
C SER A 40 11.79 -32.14 46.87
N VAL A 41 10.53 -32.46 47.14
CA VAL A 41 9.38 -31.56 46.95
C VAL A 41 9.56 -30.42 47.97
N GLU A 42 10.13 -29.29 47.53
CA GLU A 42 10.07 -28.05 48.31
C GLU A 42 8.60 -27.61 48.41
N SER A 43 8.23 -27.20 49.63
CA SER A 43 6.83 -26.82 49.92
C SER A 43 6.40 -25.62 49.08
N PRO A 44 5.20 -25.61 48.45
CA PRO A 44 4.70 -24.47 47.68
C PRO A 44 4.73 -23.15 48.43
N VAL A 45 4.68 -23.18 49.76
CA VAL A 45 4.78 -22.00 50.64
C VAL A 45 6.23 -21.44 50.69
N HIS A 46 7.24 -22.28 50.49
CA HIS A 46 8.63 -21.82 50.49
C HIS A 46 8.98 -21.16 49.13
N GLU A 47 8.51 -21.70 48.02
CA GLU A 47 8.64 -21.07 46.70
C GLU A 47 7.91 -19.72 46.63
N ALA A 48 6.67 -19.65 47.16
CA ALA A 48 5.91 -18.40 47.20
C ALA A 48 6.58 -17.32 48.05
N ASN A 49 7.18 -17.69 49.20
CA ASN A 49 7.90 -16.75 50.05
C ASN A 49 9.21 -16.25 49.43
N LEU A 50 9.94 -17.11 48.69
CA LEU A 50 11.12 -16.72 47.94
C LEU A 50 10.77 -15.75 46.82
N GLN A 51 9.68 -16.00 46.12
CA GLN A 51 9.18 -15.12 45.03
C GLN A 51 8.82 -13.73 45.59
N ILE A 52 8.06 -13.65 46.68
CA ILE A 52 7.70 -12.37 47.34
C ILE A 52 8.96 -11.59 47.79
N GLU A 53 10.00 -12.27 48.32
CA GLU A 53 11.25 -11.62 48.72
C GLU A 53 12.06 -11.12 47.50
N VAL A 54 12.07 -11.86 46.40
CA VAL A 54 12.73 -11.45 45.15
C VAL A 54 12.02 -10.24 44.55
N ASP A 55 10.69 -10.25 44.49
CA ASP A 55 9.89 -9.19 43.88
C ASP A 55 10.01 -7.88 44.68
N SER A 56 10.03 -7.95 46.03
CA SER A 56 10.22 -6.76 46.86
C SER A 56 11.63 -6.14 46.75
N ARG A 57 12.67 -6.93 46.51
CA ARG A 57 14.02 -6.42 46.26
C ARG A 57 14.10 -5.77 44.87
N MET A 58 13.43 -6.32 43.87
CA MET A 58 13.36 -5.72 42.55
C MET A 58 12.60 -4.40 42.56
N ALA A 59 11.46 -4.31 43.27
CA ALA A 59 10.70 -3.07 43.37
C ALA A 59 11.56 -1.93 43.99
N GLY A 60 12.37 -2.23 45.01
CA GLY A 60 13.33 -1.28 45.55
C GLY A 60 14.40 -0.86 44.53
N ALA A 61 14.95 -1.80 43.78
CA ALA A 61 15.95 -1.51 42.76
C ALA A 61 15.36 -0.70 41.57
N VAL A 62 14.15 -1.01 41.14
CA VAL A 62 13.41 -0.20 40.15
C VAL A 62 13.23 1.23 40.68
N GLN A 63 12.75 1.39 41.91
CA GLN A 63 12.55 2.71 42.52
C GLN A 63 13.86 3.52 42.61
N ASP A 64 14.97 2.87 42.98
CA ASP A 64 16.28 3.52 43.05
C ASP A 64 16.75 4.04 41.71
N LEU A 65 16.54 3.28 40.60
CA LEU A 65 16.85 3.71 39.25
C LEU A 65 16.00 4.90 38.79
N PHE A 66 14.72 4.98 39.18
CA PHE A 66 13.86 6.12 38.89
C PHE A 66 14.20 7.39 39.65
N ILE A 67 14.84 7.27 40.83
CA ILE A 67 15.25 8.41 41.67
C ILE A 67 16.60 8.98 41.23
N GLN A 68 17.47 8.16 40.64
CA GLN A 68 18.76 8.60 40.12
C GLN A 68 18.54 9.56 38.94
N GLU A 69 19.39 10.58 38.82
CA GLU A 69 19.28 11.59 37.73
C GLU A 69 19.45 11.00 36.33
N ASP A 70 19.93 9.76 36.22
CA ASP A 70 20.29 9.07 34.98
C ASP A 70 19.14 8.22 34.37
N PHE A 71 17.90 8.34 34.87
CA PHE A 71 16.78 7.53 34.33
C PHE A 71 16.53 7.82 32.85
N ALA A 72 16.62 9.09 32.40
CA ALA A 72 16.47 9.45 30.99
C ALA A 72 17.61 8.86 30.13
N GLU A 73 18.85 8.87 30.69
CA GLU A 73 20.00 8.27 30.03
C GLU A 73 19.88 6.73 29.92
N LEU A 74 19.32 6.10 30.96
CA LEU A 74 19.02 4.67 30.96
C LEU A 74 17.96 4.28 29.90
N PHE A 75 16.92 5.11 29.76
CA PHE A 75 15.81 4.84 28.84
C PHE A 75 16.19 5.10 27.37
N GLY A 76 17.24 5.91 27.13
CA GLY A 76 17.80 6.26 25.81
C GLY A 76 17.93 7.76 25.65
N ALA A 77 19.01 8.19 24.97
CA ALA A 77 19.29 9.62 24.76
C ALA A 77 18.23 10.33 23.92
N ASP A 78 17.51 9.57 23.09
CA ASP A 78 16.46 10.07 22.20
C ASP A 78 15.04 9.84 22.75
N ALA A 79 14.91 9.32 23.98
CA ALA A 79 13.62 9.12 24.61
C ALA A 79 12.89 10.45 24.80
N THR A 80 11.67 10.54 24.30
CA THR A 80 10.86 11.74 24.46
C THR A 80 10.41 11.94 25.90
N GLU A 81 10.17 13.18 26.31
CA GLU A 81 9.62 13.48 27.64
C GLU A 81 8.30 12.72 27.87
N GLY A 82 7.53 12.50 26.81
CA GLY A 82 6.29 11.74 26.83
C GLY A 82 6.50 10.27 27.23
N GLU A 83 7.47 9.59 26.62
CA GLU A 83 7.80 8.19 26.93
C GLU A 83 8.30 8.02 28.35
N LEU A 84 9.19 8.92 28.81
CA LEU A 84 9.68 8.93 30.18
C LEU A 84 8.54 9.14 31.18
N MET A 85 7.57 10.01 30.89
CA MET A 85 6.37 10.20 31.73
C MET A 85 5.47 8.96 31.74
N LEU A 86 5.27 8.30 30.58
CA LEU A 86 4.49 7.07 30.49
C LEU A 86 5.13 5.94 31.32
N ALA A 87 6.44 5.72 31.13
CA ALA A 87 7.18 4.72 31.92
C ALA A 87 7.11 5.00 33.42
N ARG A 88 7.36 6.25 33.84
CA ARG A 88 7.23 6.65 35.25
C ARG A 88 5.82 6.42 35.79
N SER A 89 4.79 6.76 35.00
CA SER A 89 3.39 6.54 35.40
C SER A 89 3.08 5.04 35.55
N ALA A 90 3.52 4.20 34.63
CA ALA A 90 3.31 2.77 34.65
C ALA A 90 3.94 2.14 35.92
N TYR A 91 5.22 2.40 36.18
CA TYR A 91 5.89 1.86 37.36
C TYR A 91 5.38 2.44 38.68
N ALA A 92 5.04 3.73 38.72
CA ALA A 92 4.47 4.35 39.92
C ALA A 92 3.11 3.75 40.32
N GLN A 93 2.24 3.48 39.35
CA GLN A 93 0.94 2.83 39.56
C GLN A 93 1.10 1.41 40.12
N ARG A 94 2.19 0.73 39.80
CA ARG A 94 2.56 -0.60 40.28
C ARG A 94 3.39 -0.59 41.56
N LEU A 95 3.57 0.57 42.20
CA LEU A 95 4.46 0.72 43.37
C LEU A 95 5.90 0.27 43.08
N PHE A 96 6.36 0.51 41.85
CA PHE A 96 7.66 0.10 41.30
C PHE A 96 7.88 -1.41 41.19
N GLU A 97 6.80 -2.21 41.27
CA GLU A 97 6.89 -3.63 40.94
C GLU A 97 7.27 -3.79 39.46
N PRO A 98 8.08 -4.81 39.13
CA PRO A 98 8.45 -5.09 37.75
C PRO A 98 7.24 -5.27 36.82
N VAL A 99 7.36 -4.82 35.56
CA VAL A 99 6.30 -4.96 34.53
C VAL A 99 6.28 -6.37 33.97
N TRP A 100 7.45 -6.92 33.68
CA TRP A 100 7.60 -8.10 32.82
C TRP A 100 7.62 -9.40 33.61
N THR A 101 6.59 -10.25 33.40
CA THR A 101 6.55 -11.66 33.81
C THR A 101 7.23 -12.54 32.74
N TYR A 102 7.39 -13.84 33.03
CA TYR A 102 7.85 -14.80 32.01
C TYR A 102 6.95 -14.81 30.78
N ASP A 103 5.62 -14.89 30.98
CA ASP A 103 4.64 -14.86 29.89
C ASP A 103 4.69 -13.53 29.12
N GLY A 104 4.93 -12.40 29.81
CA GLY A 104 5.09 -11.08 29.20
C GLY A 104 6.29 -11.00 28.27
N VAL A 105 7.43 -11.53 28.73
CA VAL A 105 8.66 -11.58 27.93
C VAL A 105 8.51 -12.53 26.74
N ASP A 106 7.94 -13.71 26.93
CA ASP A 106 7.67 -14.64 25.84
C ASP A 106 6.74 -14.01 24.80
N GLY A 107 5.68 -13.33 25.23
CA GLY A 107 4.78 -12.58 24.34
C GLY A 107 5.49 -11.45 23.58
N LEU A 108 6.45 -10.75 24.21
CA LEU A 108 7.25 -9.72 23.54
C LEU A 108 8.16 -10.34 22.47
N LEU A 109 8.81 -11.46 22.77
CA LEU A 109 9.66 -12.16 21.79
C LEU A 109 8.85 -12.71 20.61
N GLU A 110 7.64 -13.21 20.85
CA GLU A 110 6.72 -13.61 19.77
C GLU A 110 6.28 -12.42 18.92
N ALA A 111 5.98 -11.27 19.55
CA ALA A 111 5.64 -10.04 18.82
C ALA A 111 6.81 -9.57 17.95
N VAL A 112 8.04 -9.57 18.47
CA VAL A 112 9.26 -9.26 17.72
C VAL A 112 9.46 -10.22 16.54
N ALA A 113 9.22 -11.51 16.72
CA ALA A 113 9.32 -12.50 15.65
C ALA A 113 8.28 -12.31 14.55
N SER A 114 7.09 -11.82 14.91
CA SER A 114 5.95 -11.66 14.00
C SER A 114 5.69 -10.22 13.54
N VAL A 115 6.52 -9.24 13.94
CA VAL A 115 6.31 -7.80 13.66
C VAL A 115 6.26 -7.48 12.17
N GLY A 116 6.90 -8.31 11.34
CA GLY A 116 6.88 -8.20 9.88
C GLY A 116 5.48 -8.18 9.27
N ARG A 117 4.47 -8.75 9.95
CA ARG A 117 3.06 -8.70 9.52
C ARG A 117 2.48 -7.28 9.51
N TYR A 118 3.03 -6.40 10.34
CA TYR A 118 2.68 -4.98 10.36
C TYR A 118 3.51 -4.15 9.38
N GLY A 119 4.35 -4.76 8.54
CA GLY A 119 5.26 -4.06 7.63
C GLY A 119 6.55 -3.58 8.27
N VAL A 120 6.70 -3.74 9.57
CA VAL A 120 7.87 -3.29 10.33
C VAL A 120 9.07 -4.22 10.09
N VAL A 121 10.23 -3.63 9.86
CA VAL A 121 11.50 -4.36 9.72
C VAL A 121 12.38 -4.06 10.93
N LEU A 122 12.66 -5.09 11.73
CA LEU A 122 13.65 -5.00 12.81
C LEU A 122 14.99 -5.54 12.33
N GLY A 123 16.06 -4.83 12.66
CA GLY A 123 17.43 -5.28 12.44
C GLY A 123 17.80 -6.50 13.30
N ASP A 124 18.85 -7.21 12.92
CA ASP A 124 19.37 -8.32 13.75
C ASP A 124 19.88 -7.83 15.10
N GLU A 125 20.42 -6.62 15.17
CA GLU A 125 20.88 -5.97 16.39
C GLU A 125 19.73 -5.72 17.38
N ASP A 126 18.60 -5.21 16.91
CA ASP A 126 17.40 -4.98 17.73
C ASP A 126 16.88 -6.30 18.28
N ARG A 127 16.75 -7.32 17.43
CA ARG A 127 16.30 -8.67 17.85
C ARG A 127 17.22 -9.27 18.89
N GLN A 128 18.53 -9.15 18.70
CA GLN A 128 19.53 -9.66 19.64
C GLN A 128 19.48 -8.90 20.95
N ARG A 129 19.37 -7.56 20.94
CA ARG A 129 19.28 -6.70 22.11
C ARG A 129 18.06 -7.10 22.96
N ILE A 130 16.88 -7.19 22.37
CA ILE A 130 15.66 -7.60 23.08
C ILE A 130 15.82 -9.00 23.68
N SER A 131 16.39 -9.95 22.93
CA SER A 131 16.64 -11.30 23.44
C SER A 131 17.59 -11.34 24.63
N ILE A 132 18.66 -10.54 24.63
CA ILE A 132 19.60 -10.42 25.76
C ILE A 132 18.91 -9.80 26.97
N LEU A 133 18.11 -8.75 26.78
CA LEU A 133 17.36 -8.13 27.87
C LEU A 133 16.33 -9.09 28.47
N ALA A 134 15.65 -9.87 27.63
CA ALA A 134 14.72 -10.91 28.04
C ALA A 134 15.38 -11.95 28.96
N ASP A 135 16.56 -12.44 28.59
CA ASP A 135 17.34 -13.37 29.43
C ASP A 135 17.79 -12.68 30.75
N ARG A 136 18.36 -11.48 30.66
CA ARG A 136 18.85 -10.73 31.84
C ARG A 136 17.75 -10.42 32.86
N ARG A 137 16.51 -10.21 32.42
CA ARG A 137 15.38 -9.94 33.31
C ARG A 137 15.20 -11.04 34.36
N PHE A 138 15.51 -12.30 34.04
CA PHE A 138 15.34 -13.46 34.91
C PHE A 138 16.65 -14.07 35.40
N THR A 139 17.72 -14.00 34.64
CA THR A 139 19.01 -14.61 34.94
C THR A 139 20.07 -13.61 35.39
N GLY A 140 19.80 -12.29 35.35
CA GLY A 140 20.73 -11.23 35.76
C GLY A 140 21.26 -11.40 37.19
N GLY A 141 22.51 -10.96 37.42
CA GLY A 141 23.30 -11.26 38.64
C GLY A 141 22.66 -10.78 39.94
N ASP A 142 22.18 -9.53 40.01
CA ASP A 142 21.54 -8.97 41.17
C ASP A 142 20.18 -8.32 40.89
N ALA A 143 19.54 -7.73 41.89
CA ALA A 143 18.24 -7.09 41.72
C ALA A 143 18.33 -5.83 40.85
N ALA A 144 19.44 -5.12 40.86
CA ALA A 144 19.64 -3.91 40.05
C ALA A 144 19.80 -4.25 38.56
N ASP A 145 20.56 -5.30 38.24
CA ASP A 145 20.70 -5.78 36.84
C ASP A 145 19.37 -6.21 36.28
N ARG A 146 18.56 -6.97 37.03
CA ARG A 146 17.22 -7.41 36.60
C ARG A 146 16.24 -6.25 36.51
N ALA A 147 16.29 -5.28 37.42
CA ALA A 147 15.48 -4.07 37.38
C ALA A 147 15.81 -3.21 36.14
N ARG A 148 17.12 -3.08 35.83
CA ARG A 148 17.57 -2.39 34.61
C ARG A 148 17.03 -3.07 33.35
N ALA A 149 17.11 -4.39 33.27
CA ALA A 149 16.56 -5.14 32.14
C ALA A 149 15.03 -4.99 31.99
N ASP A 150 14.28 -4.95 33.10
CA ASP A 150 12.84 -4.72 33.12
C ASP A 150 12.47 -3.36 32.51
N ILE A 151 13.20 -2.30 32.94
CA ILE A 151 13.01 -0.93 32.42
C ILE A 151 13.36 -0.85 30.92
N LEU A 152 14.47 -1.46 30.52
CA LEU A 152 14.89 -1.45 29.11
C LEU A 152 13.93 -2.26 28.22
N LEU A 153 13.38 -3.38 28.69
CA LEU A 153 12.32 -4.10 27.96
C LEU A 153 11.06 -3.24 27.79
N THR A 154 10.77 -2.37 28.75
CA THR A 154 9.67 -1.41 28.64
C THR A 154 9.96 -0.37 27.57
N ALA A 155 11.20 0.12 27.46
CA ALA A 155 11.62 1.01 26.38
C ALA A 155 11.49 0.34 25.01
N GLU A 156 11.99 -0.90 24.87
CA GLU A 156 11.85 -1.67 23.63
C GLU A 156 10.39 -1.93 23.26
N TRP A 157 9.52 -2.12 24.24
CA TRP A 157 8.09 -2.26 24.01
C TRP A 157 7.47 -0.95 23.46
N PHE A 158 7.83 0.21 24.01
CA PHE A 158 7.36 1.50 23.48
C PHE A 158 7.86 1.72 22.05
N ASP A 159 9.14 1.45 21.76
CA ASP A 159 9.68 1.54 20.40
C ASP A 159 8.93 0.59 19.43
N LEU A 160 8.68 -0.66 19.85
CA LEU A 160 7.93 -1.62 19.05
C LEU A 160 6.50 -1.13 18.76
N MET A 161 5.79 -0.60 19.77
CA MET A 161 4.44 -0.07 19.59
C MET A 161 4.43 1.17 18.69
N ALA A 162 5.43 2.06 18.82
CA ALA A 162 5.60 3.21 17.94
C ALA A 162 5.85 2.80 16.49
N ARG A 163 6.68 1.79 16.25
CA ARG A 163 6.93 1.25 14.91
C ARG A 163 5.69 0.59 14.29
N ILE A 164 4.81 0.03 15.11
CA ILE A 164 3.56 -0.59 14.64
C ILE A 164 2.47 0.45 14.39
N GLY A 165 2.26 1.37 15.31
CA GLY A 165 1.12 2.29 15.34
C GLY A 165 1.40 3.71 14.84
N GLY A 166 2.68 4.07 14.70
CA GLY A 166 3.12 5.43 14.39
C GLY A 166 3.70 6.17 15.62
N PRO A 167 4.20 7.40 15.44
CA PRO A 167 4.90 8.15 16.49
C PRO A 167 4.06 8.33 17.76
N LEU A 168 4.63 7.99 18.93
CA LEU A 168 3.95 8.11 20.23
C LEU A 168 3.60 9.56 20.60
N GLU A 169 4.27 10.55 20.00
CA GLU A 169 3.98 11.97 20.16
C GLU A 169 2.56 12.32 19.71
N ASN A 170 2.10 11.69 18.64
CA ASN A 170 0.75 11.85 18.12
C ASN A 170 -0.32 11.19 19.03
N MET A 171 0.09 10.33 19.95
CA MET A 171 -0.78 9.63 20.88
C MET A 171 -1.18 10.43 22.11
N GLY A 172 -0.68 11.65 22.28
CA GLY A 172 -0.86 12.46 23.51
C GLY A 172 -1.54 13.82 23.39
N GLU A 173 -1.66 14.37 22.20
CA GLU A 173 -2.30 15.66 21.92
C GLU A 173 -3.56 15.55 21.05
N ALA A 174 -4.05 14.35 20.83
CA ALA A 174 -5.28 14.17 20.09
C ALA A 174 -6.43 14.89 20.82
N THR A 175 -6.75 16.08 20.33
CA THR A 175 -8.13 16.48 20.26
C THR A 175 -8.84 15.30 19.58
N ALA A 176 -9.90 14.77 20.18
CA ALA A 176 -10.59 13.51 19.85
C ALA A 176 -11.06 13.33 18.39
N SER A 177 -10.40 13.94 17.44
CA SER A 177 -10.79 14.06 16.02
C SER A 177 -9.69 13.71 15.01
N GLN A 178 -8.45 13.42 15.39
CA GLN A 178 -7.39 13.34 14.38
C GLN A 178 -6.48 12.11 14.38
N THR A 179 -6.49 11.27 15.41
CA THR A 179 -5.67 10.05 15.39
C THR A 179 -6.38 8.91 16.12
N ASN A 180 -6.47 7.72 15.50
CA ASN A 180 -6.84 6.46 16.18
C ASN A 180 -5.76 6.02 17.20
N ALA A 181 -4.81 6.88 17.52
CA ALA A 181 -3.76 6.59 18.46
C ALA A 181 -4.35 6.53 19.89
N PRO A 182 -4.04 5.49 20.68
CA PRO A 182 -4.58 5.36 22.04
C PRO A 182 -4.10 6.52 22.93
N ALA A 183 -4.98 7.00 23.80
CA ALA A 183 -4.64 8.03 24.78
C ALA A 183 -3.49 7.56 25.70
N ARG A 184 -2.70 8.49 26.27
CA ARG A 184 -1.54 8.16 27.12
C ARG A 184 -1.87 7.20 28.27
N SER A 185 -3.06 7.34 28.90
CA SER A 185 -3.56 6.43 29.94
C SER A 185 -3.79 5.01 29.41
N GLU A 186 -4.17 4.88 28.16
CA GLU A 186 -4.43 3.62 27.48
C GLU A 186 -3.14 2.85 27.19
N LEU A 187 -2.06 3.54 26.79
CA LEU A 187 -0.75 2.91 26.60
C LEU A 187 -0.21 2.29 27.89
N VAL A 188 -0.46 2.89 29.04
CA VAL A 188 -0.10 2.30 30.35
C VAL A 188 -0.87 1.00 30.60
N VAL A 189 -2.17 0.98 30.27
CA VAL A 189 -2.99 -0.24 30.39
C VAL A 189 -2.50 -1.32 29.41
N LEU A 190 -2.16 -0.96 28.18
CA LEU A 190 -1.61 -1.88 27.20
C LEU A 190 -0.26 -2.45 27.62
N LEU A 191 0.62 -1.62 28.21
CA LEU A 191 1.90 -2.07 28.78
C LEU A 191 1.68 -3.07 29.92
N GLU A 192 0.75 -2.80 30.83
CA GLU A 192 0.42 -3.72 31.93
C GLU A 192 -0.07 -5.08 31.42
N ARG A 193 -0.94 -5.08 30.42
CA ARG A 193 -1.43 -6.31 29.76
C ARG A 193 -0.30 -7.06 29.06
N SER A 194 0.55 -6.32 28.35
CA SER A 194 1.72 -6.87 27.67
C SER A 194 2.68 -7.53 28.64
N GLY A 195 2.93 -6.91 29.79
CA GLY A 195 3.75 -7.49 30.86
C GLY A 195 3.22 -8.81 31.42
N GLN A 196 1.94 -9.12 31.19
CA GLN A 196 1.28 -10.38 31.59
C GLN A 196 1.12 -11.38 30.44
N GLY A 197 1.63 -11.08 29.23
CA GLY A 197 1.62 -11.98 28.07
C GLY A 197 0.77 -11.52 26.89
N ASP A 198 -0.04 -10.47 27.03
CA ASP A 198 -0.96 -10.01 25.99
C ASP A 198 -0.34 -8.92 25.07
N VAL A 199 0.89 -9.15 24.62
CA VAL A 199 1.61 -8.20 23.74
C VAL A 199 0.96 -8.13 22.37
N ARG A 200 0.46 -9.26 21.86
CA ARG A 200 -0.18 -9.32 20.55
C ARG A 200 -1.42 -8.43 20.48
N SER A 201 -2.33 -8.52 21.45
CA SER A 201 -3.52 -7.66 21.47
C SER A 201 -3.16 -6.18 21.58
N SER A 202 -2.08 -5.85 22.31
CA SER A 202 -1.58 -4.48 22.39
C SER A 202 -1.07 -4.00 21.02
N ALA A 203 -0.32 -4.82 20.29
CA ALA A 203 0.15 -4.53 18.94
C ALA A 203 -1.02 -4.36 17.94
N GLU A 204 -2.03 -5.24 18.01
CA GLU A 204 -3.24 -5.15 17.19
C GLU A 204 -4.05 -3.88 17.50
N HIS A 205 -4.05 -3.44 18.75
CA HIS A 205 -4.78 -2.24 19.18
C HIS A 205 -4.11 -0.94 18.71
N VAL A 206 -2.76 -0.86 18.77
CA VAL A 206 -2.04 0.34 18.31
C VAL A 206 -1.91 0.43 16.79
N ALA A 207 -1.98 -0.70 16.08
CA ALA A 207 -1.91 -0.71 14.62
C ALA A 207 -3.02 0.14 13.99
N PRO A 208 -2.78 0.82 12.83
CA PRO A 208 -3.79 1.59 12.15
C PRO A 208 -5.05 0.78 11.87
N GLN A 209 -6.22 1.35 12.21
CA GLN A 209 -7.52 0.69 12.05
C GLN A 209 -8.16 0.95 10.68
N ALA A 210 -7.49 1.70 9.81
CA ALA A 210 -7.95 1.94 8.44
C ALA A 210 -8.08 0.63 7.66
N ALA A 211 -9.20 0.46 6.94
CA ALA A 211 -9.47 -0.75 6.16
C ALA A 211 -8.33 -1.06 5.17
N GLN A 212 -7.78 -0.05 4.53
CA GLN A 212 -6.65 -0.19 3.60
C GLN A 212 -5.41 -0.79 4.29
N PHE A 213 -5.10 -0.36 5.53
CA PHE A 213 -3.96 -0.93 6.26
C PHE A 213 -4.16 -2.42 6.55
N GLN A 214 -5.35 -2.81 6.98
CA GLN A 214 -5.66 -4.22 7.28
C GLN A 214 -5.60 -5.10 6.01
N MET A 215 -6.09 -4.58 4.89
CA MET A 215 -5.99 -5.27 3.59
C MET A 215 -4.53 -5.36 3.11
N LEU A 216 -3.73 -4.31 3.31
CA LEU A 216 -2.29 -4.33 2.98
C LEU A 216 -1.51 -5.35 3.81
N GLN A 217 -1.91 -5.63 5.06
CA GLN A 217 -1.29 -6.69 5.87
C GLN A 217 -1.47 -8.07 5.21
N ALA A 218 -2.67 -8.38 4.72
CA ALA A 218 -2.93 -9.65 4.03
C ALA A 218 -2.13 -9.77 2.73
N GLU A 219 -2.04 -8.70 1.97
CA GLU A 219 -1.27 -8.65 0.73
C GLU A 219 0.24 -8.73 0.99
N LEU A 220 0.74 -8.08 2.05
CA LEU A 220 2.13 -8.21 2.47
C LEU A 220 2.48 -9.67 2.75
N GLU A 221 1.65 -10.39 3.50
CA GLU A 221 1.84 -11.81 3.79
C GLU A 221 1.84 -12.64 2.49
N ARG A 222 0.90 -12.35 1.58
CA ARG A 222 0.82 -13.02 0.27
C ARG A 222 2.11 -12.83 -0.55
N TYR A 223 2.62 -11.59 -0.68
CA TYR A 223 3.83 -11.32 -1.43
C TYR A 223 5.09 -11.83 -0.74
N GLN A 224 5.15 -11.85 0.59
CA GLN A 224 6.23 -12.49 1.34
C GLN A 224 6.25 -14.01 1.11
N MET A 225 5.10 -14.68 1.02
CA MET A 225 5.03 -16.10 0.66
C MET A 225 5.50 -16.36 -0.78
N ILE A 226 5.16 -15.49 -1.73
CA ILE A 226 5.67 -15.58 -3.11
C ILE A 226 7.20 -15.42 -3.11
N ALA A 227 7.73 -14.43 -2.38
CA ALA A 227 9.17 -14.22 -2.24
C ALA A 227 9.89 -15.43 -1.63
N ALA A 228 9.32 -16.03 -0.58
CA ALA A 228 9.87 -17.22 0.08
C ALA A 228 9.91 -18.46 -0.84
N ARG A 229 9.03 -18.51 -1.84
CA ARG A 229 9.01 -19.56 -2.89
C ARG A 229 9.99 -19.28 -4.03
N GLY A 230 10.71 -18.15 -4.00
CA GLY A 230 11.69 -17.76 -5.00
C GLY A 230 11.21 -16.65 -5.96
N GLY A 231 9.97 -16.16 -5.80
CA GLY A 231 9.40 -15.11 -6.64
C GLY A 231 9.23 -15.57 -8.09
N TRP A 232 9.61 -14.70 -9.02
CA TRP A 232 9.58 -14.95 -10.47
C TRP A 232 10.85 -14.47 -11.15
N MET A 233 11.11 -15.01 -12.34
CA MET A 233 12.19 -14.55 -13.21
C MET A 233 11.71 -13.40 -14.11
N ALA A 234 12.63 -12.52 -14.49
CA ALA A 234 12.34 -11.48 -15.47
C ALA A 234 12.03 -12.08 -16.85
N ILE A 235 11.03 -11.52 -17.51
CA ILE A 235 10.72 -11.81 -18.90
C ILE A 235 11.76 -11.09 -19.76
N PRO A 236 12.40 -11.75 -20.74
CA PRO A 236 13.40 -11.10 -21.59
C PRO A 236 12.85 -9.88 -22.34
N ASP A 237 13.66 -8.84 -22.45
CA ASP A 237 13.36 -7.69 -23.29
C ASP A 237 13.34 -8.05 -24.77
N ALA A 238 12.47 -7.39 -25.54
CA ALA A 238 12.45 -7.45 -26.99
C ALA A 238 11.98 -6.11 -27.57
N ASP A 239 12.44 -5.81 -28.77
CA ASP A 239 12.09 -4.56 -29.47
C ASP A 239 10.62 -4.52 -29.91
N ASP A 240 10.04 -5.70 -30.18
CA ASP A 240 8.65 -5.82 -30.65
C ASP A 240 7.69 -6.15 -29.49
N ALA A 241 6.54 -5.48 -29.50
CA ALA A 241 5.43 -5.84 -28.60
C ALA A 241 4.92 -7.25 -28.93
N LEU A 242 4.45 -7.97 -27.89
CA LEU A 242 3.83 -9.28 -28.06
C LEU A 242 2.32 -9.12 -27.96
N GLU A 243 1.60 -9.46 -29.03
CA GLU A 243 0.15 -9.39 -29.14
C GLU A 243 -0.49 -10.78 -29.02
N PRO A 244 -1.75 -10.88 -28.55
CA PRO A 244 -2.49 -12.13 -28.54
C PRO A 244 -2.50 -12.81 -29.92
N GLY A 245 -2.30 -14.13 -29.94
CA GLY A 245 -2.19 -14.94 -31.15
C GLY A 245 -0.77 -15.09 -31.70
N MET A 246 0.19 -14.29 -31.25
CA MET A 246 1.59 -14.41 -31.69
C MET A 246 2.29 -15.60 -31.03
N THR A 247 3.31 -16.11 -31.72
CA THR A 247 4.23 -17.14 -31.22
C THR A 247 5.57 -16.52 -30.85
N ASP A 248 5.97 -16.64 -29.59
CA ASP A 248 7.17 -15.97 -29.07
C ASP A 248 7.84 -16.77 -27.96
N ALA A 249 9.17 -16.74 -27.91
CA ALA A 249 9.96 -17.43 -26.90
C ALA A 249 9.77 -16.88 -25.47
N ARG A 250 9.19 -15.68 -25.29
CA ARG A 250 8.86 -15.05 -24.01
C ARG A 250 7.61 -15.64 -23.35
N VAL A 251 6.70 -16.26 -24.13
CA VAL A 251 5.40 -16.77 -23.65
C VAL A 251 5.51 -17.73 -22.46
N PRO A 252 6.43 -18.70 -22.42
CA PRO A 252 6.60 -19.55 -21.25
C PRO A 252 6.93 -18.75 -19.97
N ALA A 253 7.84 -17.77 -20.07
CA ALA A 253 8.20 -16.93 -18.93
C ALA A 253 7.03 -16.04 -18.49
N LEU A 254 6.26 -15.49 -19.46
CA LEU A 254 5.04 -14.73 -19.17
C LEU A 254 4.02 -15.59 -18.43
N ARG A 255 3.79 -16.82 -18.88
CA ARG A 255 2.84 -17.74 -18.24
C ARG A 255 3.26 -18.10 -16.81
N GLU A 256 4.54 -18.40 -16.58
CA GLU A 256 5.08 -18.64 -15.23
C GLU A 256 4.91 -17.39 -14.35
N ARG A 257 5.12 -16.20 -14.91
CA ARG A 257 4.93 -14.93 -14.22
C ARG A 257 3.47 -14.71 -13.80
N MET A 258 2.51 -14.98 -14.68
CA MET A 258 1.08 -14.87 -14.40
C MET A 258 0.63 -15.89 -13.33
N ILE A 259 1.18 -17.11 -13.37
CA ILE A 259 0.92 -18.15 -12.35
C ILE A 259 1.45 -17.70 -10.98
N ALA A 260 2.63 -17.10 -10.92
CA ALA A 260 3.26 -16.72 -9.65
C ALA A 260 2.42 -15.72 -8.83
N GLU A 261 1.72 -14.81 -9.47
CA GLU A 261 0.81 -13.85 -8.81
C GLU A 261 -0.67 -14.29 -8.80
N GLY A 262 -1.01 -15.38 -9.51
CA GLY A 262 -2.36 -15.97 -9.49
C GLY A 262 -3.30 -15.44 -10.56
N TYR A 263 -2.82 -14.67 -11.56
CA TYR A 263 -3.62 -14.23 -12.70
C TYR A 263 -3.94 -15.38 -13.68
N TYR A 264 -3.08 -16.39 -13.72
CA TYR A 264 -3.24 -17.60 -14.51
C TYR A 264 -3.06 -18.80 -13.58
N THR A 265 -3.97 -19.77 -13.60
CA THR A 265 -3.89 -20.90 -12.68
C THR A 265 -3.23 -22.13 -13.31
N ALA A 266 -2.70 -23.01 -12.47
CA ALA A 266 -2.25 -24.32 -12.95
C ALA A 266 -3.41 -25.16 -13.52
N GLY A 267 -4.66 -24.84 -13.11
CA GLY A 267 -5.88 -25.41 -13.65
C GLY A 267 -6.09 -25.01 -15.12
N ASP A 268 -5.97 -23.72 -15.42
CA ASP A 268 -6.10 -23.19 -16.79
C ASP A 268 -5.08 -23.82 -17.75
N LEU A 269 -3.83 -23.96 -17.26
CA LEU A 269 -2.77 -24.64 -18.02
C LEU A 269 -3.10 -26.13 -18.25
N LEU A 270 -3.64 -26.81 -17.25
CA LEU A 270 -3.99 -28.23 -17.35
C LEU A 270 -5.19 -28.43 -18.30
N GLU A 271 -6.23 -27.63 -18.19
CA GLU A 271 -7.41 -27.65 -19.06
C GLU A 271 -6.99 -27.47 -20.51
N ARG A 272 -6.23 -26.43 -20.79
CA ARG A 272 -5.71 -26.14 -22.11
C ARG A 272 -4.78 -27.23 -22.67
N THR A 273 -3.94 -27.81 -21.84
CA THR A 273 -3.09 -28.95 -22.23
C THR A 273 -3.96 -30.16 -22.60
N THR A 274 -5.04 -30.38 -21.87
CA THR A 274 -6.00 -31.46 -22.13
C THR A 274 -6.75 -31.23 -23.44
N GLU A 275 -7.18 -30.01 -23.72
CA GLU A 275 -7.82 -29.61 -24.98
C GLU A 275 -6.90 -29.82 -26.19
N PHE A 276 -5.62 -29.41 -26.07
CA PHE A 276 -4.62 -29.61 -27.11
C PHE A 276 -4.47 -31.10 -27.46
N PHE A 277 -4.32 -31.98 -26.48
CA PHE A 277 -4.20 -33.42 -26.73
C PHE A 277 -5.51 -34.04 -27.27
N ALA A 278 -6.67 -33.57 -26.79
CA ALA A 278 -7.96 -34.03 -27.32
C ALA A 278 -8.18 -33.63 -28.78
N GLN A 279 -7.76 -32.43 -29.20
CA GLN A 279 -7.80 -31.98 -30.57
C GLN A 279 -6.84 -32.78 -31.47
N ASN A 280 -5.63 -33.08 -30.98
CA ASN A 280 -4.66 -33.90 -31.71
C ASN A 280 -5.13 -35.35 -31.88
N ASP A 281 -5.69 -35.96 -30.83
CA ASP A 281 -6.27 -37.29 -30.91
C ASP A 281 -7.45 -37.34 -31.93
N ALA A 282 -8.22 -36.26 -32.03
CA ALA A 282 -9.31 -36.15 -33.01
C ALA A 282 -8.77 -36.02 -34.43
N VAL A 283 -7.71 -35.24 -34.67
CA VAL A 283 -7.05 -35.09 -35.99
C VAL A 283 -6.41 -36.40 -36.42
N GLU A 284 -5.72 -37.14 -35.52
CA GLU A 284 -5.19 -38.47 -35.82
C GLU A 284 -6.32 -39.46 -36.16
N ALA A 285 -7.47 -39.40 -35.49
CA ALA A 285 -8.60 -40.26 -35.73
C ALA A 285 -9.27 -39.95 -37.09
N GLU A 286 -9.37 -38.64 -37.49
CA GLU A 286 -9.87 -38.25 -38.80
C GLU A 286 -8.92 -38.65 -39.94
N THR A 287 -7.60 -38.44 -39.77
CA THR A 287 -6.61 -38.86 -40.78
C THR A 287 -6.60 -40.36 -40.95
N VAL A 288 -6.75 -41.16 -39.88
CA VAL A 288 -6.86 -42.62 -39.97
C VAL A 288 -8.16 -43.07 -40.66
N SER A 289 -9.29 -42.36 -40.49
CA SER A 289 -10.55 -42.69 -41.18
C SER A 289 -10.52 -42.32 -42.66
N VAL A 290 -9.89 -41.22 -43.05
CA VAL A 290 -9.71 -40.83 -44.47
C VAL A 290 -8.77 -41.81 -45.19
N THR A 291 -7.67 -42.26 -44.56
CA THR A 291 -6.76 -43.23 -45.18
C THR A 291 -7.37 -44.61 -45.32
N THR A 292 -8.37 -45.00 -44.54
CA THR A 292 -9.05 -46.31 -44.67
C THR A 292 -10.13 -46.30 -45.74
N GLU A 293 -10.71 -45.15 -46.12
CA GLU A 293 -11.70 -45.07 -47.22
C GLU A 293 -11.08 -44.88 -48.60
N THR A 294 -9.83 -44.36 -48.70
CA THR A 294 -9.19 -44.02 -49.99
C THR A 294 -8.54 -45.23 -50.72
N THR A 295 -8.63 -46.45 -50.21
CA THR A 295 -7.97 -47.65 -50.85
C THR A 295 -8.81 -48.35 -51.92
N LEU A 296 -9.92 -47.82 -52.42
CA LEU A 296 -10.78 -48.51 -53.38
C LEU A 296 -11.25 -47.69 -54.60
N THR A 297 -10.55 -46.67 -55.07
CA THR A 297 -10.85 -46.09 -56.39
C THR A 297 -9.57 -45.57 -57.05
N GLU A 298 -9.14 -46.27 -58.12
CA GLU A 298 -8.18 -45.76 -59.12
C GLU A 298 -8.88 -44.72 -59.98
N ASP A 299 -8.14 -43.65 -60.29
CA ASP A 299 -8.30 -42.59 -61.28
C ASP A 299 -8.84 -41.23 -60.81
N THR A 300 -7.96 -40.30 -60.96
CA THR A 300 -8.03 -38.95 -61.57
C THR A 300 -7.40 -37.85 -60.71
N ASP A 301 -6.60 -37.03 -61.43
CA ASP A 301 -6.09 -35.72 -61.01
C ASP A 301 -7.04 -34.98 -60.08
N SER A 302 -6.61 -34.76 -58.85
CA SER A 302 -7.20 -33.75 -57.99
C SER A 302 -6.15 -33.19 -57.05
N ASP A 303 -6.15 -31.90 -56.99
CA ASP A 303 -5.44 -31.07 -56.07
C ASP A 303 -5.32 -31.76 -54.68
N LEU A 304 -4.10 -31.97 -54.24
CA LEU A 304 -3.80 -32.41 -52.89
C LEU A 304 -4.32 -31.30 -51.93
N GLU A 305 -5.50 -31.53 -51.39
CA GLU A 305 -5.89 -30.77 -50.17
C GLU A 305 -4.78 -30.99 -49.15
N ALA A 306 -4.23 -29.90 -48.65
CA ALA A 306 -3.19 -29.93 -47.63
C ALA A 306 -3.74 -30.70 -46.41
N GLU A 307 -3.15 -31.86 -46.14
CA GLU A 307 -3.38 -32.58 -44.87
C GLU A 307 -3.15 -31.55 -43.75
N ALA A 308 -4.14 -31.34 -42.90
CA ALA A 308 -3.98 -30.50 -41.71
C ALA A 308 -2.90 -31.18 -40.85
N GLU A 309 -1.71 -30.63 -40.84
CA GLU A 309 -0.65 -31.08 -39.96
C GLU A 309 -1.15 -30.95 -38.51
N ALA A 310 -0.96 -31.99 -37.73
CA ALA A 310 -1.26 -31.95 -36.27
C ALA A 310 -0.47 -30.80 -35.65
N PRO A 311 -1.10 -29.95 -34.80
CA PRO A 311 -0.44 -28.81 -34.21
C PRO A 311 0.82 -29.23 -33.44
N ASP A 312 1.94 -28.53 -33.65
CA ASP A 312 3.19 -28.77 -32.94
C ASP A 312 3.05 -28.35 -31.47
N PHE A 313 3.29 -29.25 -30.54
CA PHE A 313 3.29 -28.95 -29.09
C PHE A 313 4.24 -27.80 -28.73
N ASN A 314 5.38 -27.68 -29.40
CA ASN A 314 6.31 -26.59 -29.14
C ASN A 314 5.73 -25.25 -29.60
N GLU A 315 5.07 -25.19 -30.76
CA GLU A 315 4.40 -23.99 -31.24
C GLU A 315 3.23 -23.61 -30.33
N TRP A 316 2.41 -24.58 -29.92
CA TRP A 316 1.34 -24.38 -28.95
C TRP A 316 1.87 -23.82 -27.61
N TYR A 317 2.98 -24.34 -27.10
CA TYR A 317 3.53 -23.95 -25.79
C TYR A 317 4.06 -22.51 -25.78
N ILE A 318 4.54 -22.01 -26.92
CA ILE A 318 5.05 -20.63 -27.09
C ILE A 318 4.02 -19.68 -27.74
N THR A 319 2.77 -20.11 -27.96
CA THR A 319 1.70 -19.26 -28.48
C THR A 319 1.06 -18.44 -27.36
N TYR A 320 0.93 -17.15 -27.57
CA TYR A 320 0.23 -16.20 -26.69
C TYR A 320 -1.27 -16.29 -26.95
N ASP A 321 -1.95 -17.12 -26.21
CA ASP A 321 -3.38 -17.43 -26.37
C ASP A 321 -4.30 -16.46 -25.63
N GLU A 322 -5.63 -16.52 -25.90
CA GLU A 322 -6.65 -15.66 -25.29
C GLU A 322 -6.66 -15.77 -23.76
N THR A 323 -6.58 -16.98 -23.19
CA THR A 323 -6.60 -17.14 -21.72
C THR A 323 -5.43 -16.45 -21.04
N LEU A 324 -4.24 -16.49 -21.67
CA LEU A 324 -3.08 -15.76 -21.17
C LEU A 324 -3.21 -14.25 -21.43
N ALA A 325 -3.89 -13.83 -22.51
CA ALA A 325 -4.20 -12.43 -22.78
C ALA A 325 -5.16 -11.87 -21.72
N ASP A 326 -6.22 -12.59 -21.36
CA ASP A 326 -7.13 -12.22 -20.26
C ASP A 326 -6.38 -12.05 -18.92
N ALA A 327 -5.41 -12.93 -18.65
CA ALA A 327 -4.56 -12.82 -17.46
C ALA A 327 -3.66 -11.57 -17.51
N VAL A 328 -3.15 -11.19 -18.68
CA VAL A 328 -2.37 -9.95 -18.86
C VAL A 328 -3.26 -8.73 -18.75
N GLU A 329 -4.48 -8.74 -19.26
CA GLU A 329 -5.45 -7.65 -19.10
C GLU A 329 -5.78 -7.43 -17.61
N ALA A 330 -6.04 -8.50 -16.85
CA ALA A 330 -6.23 -8.42 -15.40
C ALA A 330 -5.00 -7.86 -14.67
N PHE A 331 -3.80 -8.26 -15.10
CA PHE A 331 -2.55 -7.69 -14.59
C PHE A 331 -2.44 -6.19 -14.92
N GLN A 332 -2.75 -5.78 -16.15
CA GLN A 332 -2.70 -4.38 -16.59
C GLN A 332 -3.68 -3.53 -15.78
N GLU A 333 -4.89 -4.02 -15.53
CA GLU A 333 -5.86 -3.36 -14.66
C GLU A 333 -5.30 -3.12 -13.25
N GLN A 334 -4.68 -4.15 -12.65
CA GLN A 334 -4.10 -4.05 -11.31
C GLN A 334 -2.85 -3.17 -11.23
N HIS A 335 -2.28 -2.78 -12.36
CA HIS A 335 -1.09 -1.93 -12.43
C HIS A 335 -1.36 -0.54 -13.06
N GLY A 336 -2.64 -0.18 -13.29
CA GLY A 336 -3.03 1.10 -13.88
C GLY A 336 -2.44 1.32 -15.27
N LEU A 337 -2.34 0.26 -16.07
CA LEU A 337 -1.86 0.27 -17.44
C LEU A 337 -3.03 0.34 -18.44
N GLU A 338 -2.75 0.54 -19.72
CA GLU A 338 -3.77 0.34 -20.78
C GLU A 338 -4.14 -1.15 -20.80
N ILE A 339 -5.44 -1.43 -20.75
CA ILE A 339 -5.98 -2.80 -20.69
C ILE A 339 -6.23 -3.24 -22.15
N ASP A 340 -5.22 -3.80 -22.78
CA ASP A 340 -5.22 -4.19 -24.20
C ASP A 340 -4.67 -5.61 -24.45
N GLY A 341 -4.26 -6.30 -23.40
CA GLY A 341 -3.62 -7.61 -23.47
C GLY A 341 -2.26 -7.61 -24.18
N VAL A 342 -1.70 -6.44 -24.52
CA VAL A 342 -0.44 -6.34 -25.24
C VAL A 342 0.75 -6.25 -24.30
N LEU A 343 1.76 -7.08 -24.51
CA LEU A 343 3.02 -7.02 -23.80
C LEU A 343 3.93 -5.94 -24.41
N GLY A 344 3.53 -4.68 -24.22
CA GLY A 344 4.32 -3.51 -24.60
C GLY A 344 5.36 -3.14 -23.51
N PRO A 345 6.19 -2.09 -23.75
CA PRO A 345 7.26 -1.70 -22.84
C PRO A 345 6.79 -1.42 -21.40
N ASN A 346 5.66 -0.72 -21.22
CA ASN A 346 5.12 -0.40 -19.90
C ASN A 346 4.64 -1.65 -19.16
N THR A 347 3.99 -2.59 -19.87
CA THR A 347 3.52 -3.85 -19.31
C THR A 347 4.71 -4.73 -18.92
N LEU A 348 5.73 -4.79 -19.77
CA LEU A 348 6.95 -5.56 -19.50
C LEU A 348 7.75 -4.99 -18.32
N GLU A 349 7.85 -3.66 -18.21
CA GLU A 349 8.47 -2.99 -17.04
C GLU A 349 7.78 -3.40 -15.73
N ALA A 350 6.44 -3.35 -15.70
CA ALA A 350 5.65 -3.72 -14.53
C ALA A 350 5.75 -5.23 -14.20
N LEU A 351 5.75 -6.10 -15.22
CA LEU A 351 5.94 -7.53 -15.06
C LEU A 351 7.33 -7.90 -14.51
N ASN A 352 8.34 -7.13 -14.88
CA ASN A 352 9.72 -7.33 -14.47
C ASN A 352 10.07 -6.69 -13.13
N GLU A 353 9.12 -5.96 -12.50
CA GLU A 353 9.30 -5.52 -11.11
C GLU A 353 9.48 -6.74 -10.20
N SER A 354 10.55 -6.76 -9.40
CA SER A 354 10.84 -7.89 -8.52
C SER A 354 9.82 -8.02 -7.38
N VAL A 355 9.61 -9.23 -6.89
CA VAL A 355 8.75 -9.47 -5.72
C VAL A 355 9.24 -8.71 -4.49
N GLY A 356 10.56 -8.56 -4.32
CA GLY A 356 11.14 -7.76 -3.24
C GLY A 356 10.74 -6.29 -3.32
N SER A 357 10.80 -5.69 -4.53
CA SER A 357 10.32 -4.33 -4.75
C SER A 357 8.84 -4.17 -4.42
N LYS A 358 7.99 -5.12 -4.83
CA LYS A 358 6.55 -5.09 -4.48
C LYS A 358 6.32 -5.19 -2.97
N VAL A 359 7.06 -6.04 -2.26
CA VAL A 359 7.02 -6.12 -0.79
C VAL A 359 7.39 -4.77 -0.16
N ASP A 360 8.45 -4.11 -0.65
CA ASP A 360 8.89 -2.82 -0.12
C ASP A 360 7.87 -1.70 -0.42
N ARG A 361 7.21 -1.74 -1.59
CA ARG A 361 6.13 -0.79 -1.92
C ARG A 361 4.89 -0.99 -1.04
N ILE A 362 4.51 -2.23 -0.74
CA ILE A 362 3.42 -2.52 0.22
C ILE A 362 3.78 -1.97 1.59
N ARG A 363 5.02 -2.16 2.07
CA ARG A 363 5.48 -1.60 3.35
C ARG A 363 5.42 -0.07 3.35
N ALA A 364 5.88 0.59 2.29
CA ALA A 364 5.80 2.04 2.16
C ALA A 364 4.34 2.55 2.19
N ALA A 365 3.39 1.82 1.58
CA ALA A 365 1.98 2.14 1.70
C ALA A 365 1.45 1.94 3.14
N MET A 366 1.92 0.93 3.85
CA MET A 366 1.58 0.74 5.27
C MET A 366 2.18 1.85 6.15
N ASP A 367 3.40 2.32 5.84
CA ASP A 367 4.03 3.45 6.53
C ASP A 367 3.21 4.73 6.33
N PHE A 368 2.74 4.98 5.10
CA PHE A 368 1.81 6.08 4.85
C PHE A 368 0.60 6.05 5.80
N TRP A 369 -0.04 4.90 5.99
CA TRP A 369 -1.21 4.78 6.86
C TRP A 369 -0.89 4.98 8.35
N ARG A 370 0.35 4.69 8.80
CA ARG A 370 0.81 5.02 10.15
C ARG A 370 0.98 6.52 10.37
N GLU A 371 1.51 7.20 9.36
CA GLU A 371 1.80 8.65 9.44
C GLU A 371 0.54 9.49 9.24
N GLN A 372 -0.34 9.05 8.32
CA GLN A 372 -1.58 9.75 8.01
C GLN A 372 -2.53 9.81 9.21
N GLY A 373 -2.54 8.79 10.05
CA GLY A 373 -3.43 8.72 11.21
C GLY A 373 -4.89 8.57 10.81
N ASP A 374 -5.78 9.20 11.59
CA ASP A 374 -7.22 9.15 11.35
C ASP A 374 -7.63 10.09 10.22
N MET A 375 -8.22 9.53 9.17
CA MET A 375 -8.76 10.32 8.05
C MET A 375 -10.19 10.82 8.32
N GLY A 376 -10.80 10.44 9.44
CA GLY A 376 -12.19 10.75 9.79
C GLY A 376 -13.15 9.58 9.50
N GLU A 377 -14.32 9.60 10.16
CA GLU A 377 -15.37 8.60 9.92
C GLU A 377 -15.94 8.70 8.50
N ARG A 378 -15.93 9.91 7.92
CA ARG A 378 -16.39 10.21 6.56
C ARG A 378 -15.41 11.19 5.92
N PHE A 379 -14.84 10.85 4.75
CA PHE A 379 -13.83 11.67 4.08
C PHE A 379 -13.79 11.42 2.57
N VAL A 380 -13.28 12.38 1.82
CA VAL A 380 -12.91 12.24 0.40
C VAL A 380 -11.43 11.92 0.29
N TRP A 381 -11.11 10.85 -0.39
CA TRP A 381 -9.73 10.43 -0.67
C TRP A 381 -9.41 10.58 -2.15
N ALA A 382 -8.53 11.53 -2.49
CA ALA A 382 -8.05 11.77 -3.85
C ALA A 382 -6.60 11.30 -3.96
N ASN A 383 -6.38 10.12 -4.51
CA ASN A 383 -5.03 9.53 -4.61
C ASN A 383 -4.44 9.76 -6.00
N VAL A 384 -3.30 10.46 -6.07
CA VAL A 384 -2.68 10.87 -7.33
C VAL A 384 -2.25 9.67 -8.18
N PRO A 385 -1.50 8.67 -7.66
CA PRO A 385 -1.01 7.55 -8.49
C PRO A 385 -2.10 6.66 -9.06
N SER A 386 -3.22 6.48 -8.35
CA SER A 386 -4.37 5.70 -8.83
C SER A 386 -5.25 6.48 -9.81
N PHE A 387 -5.11 7.79 -9.88
CA PHE A 387 -6.02 8.66 -10.62
C PHE A 387 -7.49 8.47 -10.25
N THR A 388 -7.77 8.33 -8.95
CA THR A 388 -9.12 8.16 -8.39
C THR A 388 -9.44 9.23 -7.36
N ALA A 389 -10.73 9.52 -7.22
CA ALA A 389 -11.30 10.23 -6.09
C ALA A 389 -12.42 9.36 -5.51
N GLU A 390 -12.40 9.12 -4.22
CA GLU A 390 -13.27 8.19 -3.53
C GLU A 390 -13.90 8.86 -2.32
N GLY A 391 -15.15 8.52 -2.02
CA GLY A 391 -15.82 8.85 -0.78
C GLY A 391 -15.89 7.62 0.12
N TRP A 392 -15.37 7.78 1.32
CA TRP A 392 -15.32 6.73 2.34
C TRP A 392 -16.16 7.13 3.55
N ALA A 393 -16.93 6.18 4.09
CA ALA A 393 -17.64 6.34 5.35
C ALA A 393 -17.58 5.04 6.16
N ASN A 394 -17.32 5.13 7.47
CA ASN A 394 -17.24 3.97 8.38
C ASN A 394 -16.31 2.86 7.87
N ASN A 395 -15.14 3.21 7.38
CA ASN A 395 -14.16 2.31 6.75
C ASN A 395 -14.66 1.55 5.50
N GLN A 396 -15.72 2.05 4.86
CA GLN A 396 -16.25 1.49 3.61
C GLN A 396 -16.19 2.53 2.50
N ARG A 397 -15.79 2.12 1.31
CA ARG A 397 -15.84 2.95 0.11
C ARG A 397 -17.29 2.98 -0.41
N GLU A 398 -17.92 4.15 -0.36
CA GLU A 398 -19.31 4.32 -0.81
C GLU A 398 -19.41 4.84 -2.25
N ILE A 399 -18.43 5.64 -2.69
CA ILE A 399 -18.35 6.16 -4.05
C ILE A 399 -16.89 6.14 -4.53
N SER A 400 -16.70 5.87 -5.82
CA SER A 400 -15.39 5.93 -6.49
C SER A 400 -15.57 6.42 -7.91
N MET A 401 -14.65 7.28 -8.36
CA MET A 401 -14.65 7.79 -9.72
C MET A 401 -13.24 8.07 -10.21
N ARG A 402 -13.09 8.09 -11.53
CA ARG A 402 -11.84 8.50 -12.17
C ARG A 402 -11.58 9.99 -11.93
N ALA A 403 -10.30 10.32 -11.72
CA ALA A 403 -9.87 11.70 -11.52
C ALA A 403 -8.66 12.03 -12.41
N ILE A 404 -8.52 13.33 -12.76
CA ILE A 404 -7.37 13.84 -13.51
C ILE A 404 -6.60 14.77 -12.58
N PHE A 405 -5.31 14.49 -12.41
CA PHE A 405 -4.40 15.25 -11.57
C PHE A 405 -3.42 16.11 -12.38
N GLY A 406 -2.55 16.83 -11.69
CA GLY A 406 -1.56 17.70 -12.30
C GLY A 406 -0.51 16.93 -13.12
N LEU A 407 -0.01 17.59 -14.17
CA LEU A 407 1.19 17.13 -14.88
C LEU A 407 2.37 17.04 -13.90
N PRO A 408 3.38 16.17 -14.12
CA PRO A 408 4.59 16.14 -13.27
C PRO A 408 5.27 17.51 -13.09
N SER A 409 5.26 18.35 -14.13
CA SER A 409 5.77 19.73 -14.07
C SER A 409 4.86 20.72 -13.36
N ARG A 410 3.65 20.31 -12.99
CA ARG A 410 2.59 21.08 -12.30
C ARG A 410 1.86 20.16 -11.34
N ALA A 411 2.62 19.43 -10.54
CA ALA A 411 2.12 18.37 -9.69
C ALA A 411 1.00 18.90 -8.75
N THR A 412 -0.02 18.09 -8.56
CA THR A 412 -1.01 18.33 -7.51
C THR A 412 -0.29 18.23 -6.15
N PRO A 413 -0.41 19.25 -5.28
CA PRO A 413 0.16 19.20 -3.93
C PRO A 413 -0.54 18.13 -3.09
N ILE A 414 0.21 17.55 -2.16
CA ILE A 414 -0.28 16.54 -1.21
C ILE A 414 -0.56 17.25 0.11
N PHE A 415 -1.80 17.22 0.56
CA PHE A 415 -2.24 17.85 1.81
C PHE A 415 -3.66 17.39 2.17
N SER A 416 -4.07 17.66 3.39
CA SER A 416 -5.44 17.46 3.88
C SER A 416 -6.08 18.81 4.19
N ASP A 417 -7.40 18.88 3.98
CA ASP A 417 -8.23 20.07 4.27
C ASP A 417 -9.69 19.64 4.47
N GLU A 418 -10.61 20.57 4.58
CA GLU A 418 -12.05 20.31 4.75
C GLU A 418 -12.86 20.92 3.62
N ILE A 419 -13.74 20.13 3.02
CA ILE A 419 -14.72 20.61 2.03
C ILE A 419 -15.80 21.39 2.77
N GLU A 420 -16.01 22.64 2.36
CA GLU A 420 -16.97 23.55 2.99
C GLU A 420 -18.19 23.82 2.11
N TYR A 421 -18.00 23.95 0.78
CA TYR A 421 -19.08 24.31 -0.14
C TYR A 421 -18.85 23.86 -1.56
N ALA A 422 -19.93 23.84 -2.34
CA ALA A 422 -19.88 23.68 -3.79
C ALA A 422 -20.34 24.96 -4.52
N VAL A 423 -19.93 25.09 -5.78
CA VAL A 423 -20.42 26.15 -6.67
C VAL A 423 -20.91 25.55 -7.97
N ALA A 424 -22.21 25.60 -8.19
CA ALA A 424 -22.84 25.21 -9.43
C ALA A 424 -22.63 26.30 -10.51
N ASN A 425 -22.45 25.86 -11.73
CA ASN A 425 -22.27 26.70 -12.92
C ASN A 425 -21.20 27.78 -12.72
N PRO A 426 -19.96 27.45 -12.31
CA PRO A 426 -18.94 28.40 -11.94
C PRO A 426 -18.44 29.18 -13.15
N ARG A 427 -18.08 30.44 -12.94
CA ARG A 427 -17.23 31.17 -13.88
C ARG A 427 -15.79 30.78 -13.65
N TRP A 428 -15.04 30.53 -14.72
CA TRP A 428 -13.61 30.30 -14.60
C TRP A 428 -12.80 31.54 -14.80
N TYR A 429 -12.06 31.93 -13.80
CA TYR A 429 -11.07 33.02 -13.84
C TYR A 429 -9.68 32.39 -13.99
N ALA A 430 -9.13 32.37 -15.20
CA ALA A 430 -7.86 31.72 -15.44
C ALA A 430 -6.73 32.37 -14.60
N PRO A 431 -5.99 31.59 -13.80
CA PRO A 431 -4.84 32.07 -13.04
C PRO A 431 -3.76 32.67 -13.95
N VAL A 432 -3.02 33.68 -13.45
CA VAL A 432 -1.94 34.35 -14.20
C VAL A 432 -0.91 33.34 -14.74
N SER A 433 -0.57 32.32 -13.95
CA SER A 433 0.36 31.27 -14.36
C SER A 433 -0.13 30.47 -15.57
N ILE A 434 -1.42 30.16 -15.62
CA ILE A 434 -2.05 29.46 -16.77
C ILE A 434 -2.15 30.42 -17.96
N VAL A 435 -2.58 31.68 -17.73
CA VAL A 435 -2.64 32.68 -18.81
C VAL A 435 -1.29 32.86 -19.47
N SER A 436 -0.25 33.17 -18.69
CA SER A 436 1.09 33.47 -19.22
C SER A 436 1.70 32.28 -19.96
N ARG A 437 1.53 31.07 -19.45
CA ARG A 437 2.20 29.87 -19.99
C ARG A 437 1.41 29.19 -21.10
N ASP A 438 0.07 29.12 -20.93
CA ASP A 438 -0.74 28.27 -21.80
C ASP A 438 -1.63 29.08 -22.76
N LYS A 439 -1.97 30.35 -22.45
CA LYS A 439 -2.89 31.13 -23.27
C LYS A 439 -2.16 32.16 -24.13
N ILE A 440 -1.18 32.87 -23.58
CA ILE A 440 -0.41 33.88 -24.32
C ILE A 440 0.22 33.33 -25.61
N PRO A 441 0.89 32.16 -25.64
CA PRO A 441 1.43 31.62 -26.89
C PRO A 441 0.37 31.44 -27.99
N HIS A 442 -0.84 30.95 -27.64
CA HIS A 442 -1.92 30.82 -28.60
C HIS A 442 -2.46 32.17 -29.06
N MET A 443 -2.49 33.18 -28.18
CA MET A 443 -2.93 34.54 -28.52
C MET A 443 -1.92 35.25 -29.43
N GLN A 444 -0.64 34.95 -29.30
CA GLN A 444 0.43 35.43 -30.18
C GLN A 444 0.32 34.86 -31.59
N GLU A 445 -0.06 33.57 -31.69
CA GLU A 445 -0.29 32.91 -32.98
C GLU A 445 -1.59 33.37 -33.64
N ASP A 446 -2.68 33.43 -32.86
CA ASP A 446 -4.01 33.75 -33.37
C ASP A 446 -4.91 34.37 -32.27
N PRO A 447 -5.11 35.70 -32.25
CA PRO A 447 -5.99 36.37 -31.27
C PRO A 447 -7.44 35.85 -31.27
N SER A 448 -7.93 35.25 -32.36
CA SER A 448 -9.27 34.66 -32.41
C SER A 448 -9.42 33.43 -31.52
N TYR A 449 -8.31 32.86 -31.00
CA TYR A 449 -8.29 31.77 -30.04
C TYR A 449 -9.21 32.08 -28.82
N ALA A 450 -9.20 33.30 -28.32
CA ALA A 450 -10.02 33.69 -27.17
C ALA A 450 -11.52 33.48 -27.47
N ALA A 451 -11.99 33.97 -28.60
CA ALA A 451 -13.41 33.87 -28.98
C ALA A 451 -13.83 32.42 -29.25
N ARG A 452 -12.96 31.62 -29.94
CA ARG A 452 -13.23 30.21 -30.21
C ARG A 452 -13.34 29.36 -28.95
N ASN A 453 -12.63 29.73 -27.88
CA ASN A 453 -12.66 29.03 -26.60
C ASN A 453 -13.53 29.70 -25.54
N GLY A 454 -14.40 30.65 -25.93
CA GLY A 454 -15.36 31.28 -25.04
C GLY A 454 -14.74 32.20 -23.99
N TYR A 455 -13.53 32.73 -24.21
CA TYR A 455 -12.89 33.65 -23.28
C TYR A 455 -13.35 35.07 -23.51
N THR A 456 -13.78 35.70 -22.41
CA THR A 456 -13.85 37.15 -22.28
C THR A 456 -12.53 37.64 -21.68
N ILE A 457 -11.90 38.65 -22.31
CA ILE A 457 -10.66 39.25 -21.84
C ILE A 457 -10.96 40.57 -21.14
N VAL A 458 -10.47 40.70 -19.91
CA VAL A 458 -10.65 41.91 -19.10
C VAL A 458 -9.26 42.47 -18.78
N ASP A 459 -9.06 43.75 -19.05
CA ASP A 459 -7.88 44.49 -18.60
C ASP A 459 -8.02 44.77 -17.08
N ARG A 460 -7.10 44.21 -16.29
CA ARG A 460 -7.11 44.30 -14.82
C ARG A 460 -6.89 45.69 -14.30
N GLU A 461 -6.24 46.57 -15.09
CA GLU A 461 -6.00 47.99 -14.69
C GLU A 461 -7.25 48.82 -14.82
N THR A 462 -8.03 48.59 -15.89
CA THR A 462 -9.23 49.42 -16.19
C THR A 462 -10.53 48.74 -15.80
N GLY A 463 -10.53 47.42 -15.56
CA GLY A 463 -11.73 46.61 -15.35
C GLY A 463 -12.59 46.45 -16.61
N SER A 464 -12.13 46.90 -17.77
CA SER A 464 -12.89 46.89 -19.02
C SER A 464 -12.64 45.66 -19.84
N THR A 465 -13.69 45.14 -20.50
CA THR A 465 -13.54 44.10 -21.53
C THR A 465 -12.80 44.69 -22.74
N VAL A 466 -11.83 43.95 -23.26
CA VAL A 466 -11.03 44.35 -24.42
C VAL A 466 -11.17 43.31 -25.54
N ALA A 467 -11.14 43.81 -26.80
CA ALA A 467 -11.09 42.93 -27.94
C ALA A 467 -9.69 42.35 -28.10
N ALA A 468 -9.59 41.02 -28.28
CA ALA A 468 -8.33 40.30 -28.31
C ALA A 468 -7.37 40.81 -29.39
N GLU A 469 -7.92 41.28 -30.51
CA GLU A 469 -7.19 41.78 -31.66
C GLU A 469 -6.54 43.15 -31.41
N THR A 470 -6.96 43.85 -30.34
CA THR A 470 -6.44 45.18 -29.99
C THR A 470 -5.31 45.13 -28.95
N VAL A 471 -5.00 43.96 -28.45
CA VAL A 471 -4.00 43.70 -27.40
C VAL A 471 -2.66 43.35 -28.02
N ASP A 472 -1.58 43.94 -27.51
CA ASP A 472 -0.22 43.51 -27.78
C ASP A 472 0.12 42.27 -26.91
N TRP A 473 -0.05 41.10 -27.50
CA TRP A 473 0.22 39.83 -26.82
C TRP A 473 1.70 39.48 -26.67
N TYR A 474 2.60 40.30 -27.29
CA TYR A 474 4.05 40.14 -27.12
C TYR A 474 4.60 41.02 -25.98
N ALA A 475 3.76 41.86 -25.36
CA ALA A 475 4.18 42.64 -24.20
C ALA A 475 4.49 41.72 -23.00
N ASP A 476 5.62 41.95 -22.30
CA ASP A 476 6.11 41.11 -21.18
C ASP A 476 5.06 40.98 -20.04
N ASN A 477 4.20 41.95 -19.86
CA ASN A 477 3.19 41.93 -18.83
C ASN A 477 1.79 41.43 -19.31
N ALA A 478 1.64 40.98 -20.55
CA ALA A 478 0.36 40.60 -21.11
C ALA A 478 -0.38 39.55 -20.24
N GLY A 479 0.34 38.53 -19.78
CA GLY A 479 -0.24 37.48 -18.95
C GLY A 479 -0.72 37.91 -17.57
N SER A 480 -0.07 38.91 -16.98
CA SER A 480 -0.49 39.48 -15.67
C SER A 480 -1.53 40.59 -15.79
N ARG A 481 -1.52 41.34 -16.89
CA ARG A 481 -2.43 42.44 -17.14
C ARG A 481 -3.82 41.98 -17.56
N TYR A 482 -3.90 40.96 -18.42
CA TYR A 482 -5.19 40.54 -18.97
C TYR A 482 -5.72 39.29 -18.28
N GLN A 483 -6.97 39.41 -17.77
CA GLN A 483 -7.72 38.32 -17.17
C GLN A 483 -8.52 37.60 -18.25
N PHE A 484 -8.36 36.29 -18.32
CA PHE A 484 -9.20 35.44 -19.15
C PHE A 484 -10.32 34.87 -18.30
N ILE A 485 -11.57 35.05 -18.73
CA ILE A 485 -12.77 34.61 -18.02
C ILE A 485 -13.61 33.76 -18.96
N GLN A 486 -14.00 32.56 -18.51
CA GLN A 486 -15.05 31.78 -19.17
C GLN A 486 -16.36 31.91 -18.38
N ALA A 487 -17.45 32.11 -19.08
CA ALA A 487 -18.80 32.02 -18.52
C ALA A 487 -19.18 30.56 -18.23
N PRO A 488 -20.20 30.30 -17.40
CA PRO A 488 -20.79 28.99 -17.27
C PRO A 488 -21.19 28.40 -18.65
N GLY A 489 -21.16 27.07 -18.76
CA GLY A 489 -21.56 26.36 -19.98
C GLY A 489 -20.61 25.22 -20.36
N ASP A 490 -20.97 24.47 -21.39
CA ASP A 490 -20.33 23.20 -21.80
C ASP A 490 -18.83 23.31 -22.10
N ASN A 491 -18.34 24.49 -22.47
CA ASN A 491 -16.93 24.73 -22.76
C ASN A 491 -16.12 25.27 -21.56
N ASN A 492 -16.77 25.43 -20.39
CA ASN A 492 -16.08 25.94 -19.21
C ASN A 492 -15.04 24.95 -18.71
N ALA A 493 -13.83 25.40 -18.46
CA ALA A 493 -12.73 24.54 -17.99
C ALA A 493 -13.01 23.86 -16.64
N LEU A 494 -13.93 24.41 -15.84
CA LEU A 494 -14.33 23.84 -14.54
C LEU A 494 -15.53 22.88 -14.64
N GLY A 495 -16.12 22.72 -15.84
CA GLY A 495 -17.37 21.98 -15.99
C GLY A 495 -18.54 22.69 -15.32
N GLU A 496 -19.53 21.93 -14.91
CA GLU A 496 -20.78 22.40 -14.30
C GLU A 496 -20.68 22.66 -12.79
N LEU A 497 -19.65 22.08 -12.13
CA LEU A 497 -19.52 22.14 -10.68
C LEU A 497 -18.07 22.21 -10.23
N LYS A 498 -17.82 22.95 -9.15
CA LYS A 498 -16.59 22.88 -8.36
C LYS A 498 -16.92 22.72 -6.87
N ILE A 499 -16.11 21.89 -6.19
CA ILE A 499 -16.20 21.59 -4.75
C ILE A 499 -14.98 22.23 -4.09
N ILE A 500 -15.19 23.01 -3.05
CA ILE A 500 -14.20 23.91 -2.48
C ILE A 500 -13.83 23.51 -1.05
N PHE A 501 -12.55 23.41 -0.82
CA PHE A 501 -11.87 23.35 0.45
C PHE A 501 -10.83 24.49 0.47
N PRO A 502 -11.03 25.56 1.26
CA PRO A 502 -10.17 26.74 1.22
C PRO A 502 -8.75 26.43 1.68
N ASN A 503 -7.76 26.55 0.79
CA ASN A 503 -6.38 26.18 1.06
C ASN A 503 -5.37 27.17 0.43
N GLN A 504 -4.11 27.12 0.90
CA GLN A 504 -3.03 27.99 0.41
C GLN A 504 -2.56 27.64 -1.02
N HIS A 505 -2.90 26.45 -1.52
CA HIS A 505 -2.49 25.97 -2.84
C HIS A 505 -3.45 26.37 -3.95
N SER A 506 -4.63 26.89 -3.60
CA SER A 506 -5.72 27.19 -4.55
C SER A 506 -6.15 25.98 -5.37
N VAL A 507 -6.13 24.79 -4.78
CA VAL A 507 -6.60 23.52 -5.35
C VAL A 507 -8.06 23.31 -4.95
N TYR A 508 -8.83 22.73 -5.85
CA TYR A 508 -10.22 22.32 -5.62
C TYR A 508 -10.57 21.14 -6.53
N LEU A 509 -11.66 20.44 -6.22
CA LEU A 509 -12.22 19.40 -7.09
C LEU A 509 -13.21 20.07 -8.06
N HIS A 510 -13.28 19.61 -9.33
CA HIS A 510 -14.18 20.21 -10.31
C HIS A 510 -14.44 19.31 -11.52
N GLY A 511 -15.47 19.61 -12.28
CA GLY A 511 -15.74 18.98 -13.57
C GLY A 511 -14.80 19.44 -14.68
N THR A 512 -15.05 18.96 -15.90
CA THR A 512 -14.26 19.32 -17.08
C THR A 512 -15.03 19.03 -18.37
N PRO A 513 -14.89 19.84 -19.43
CA PRO A 513 -15.42 19.53 -20.74
C PRO A 513 -14.61 18.43 -21.48
N SER A 514 -13.41 18.13 -21.01
CA SER A 514 -12.50 17.15 -21.64
C SER A 514 -12.72 15.74 -21.11
N VAL A 515 -13.98 15.27 -21.13
CA VAL A 515 -14.37 13.97 -20.56
C VAL A 515 -13.64 12.77 -21.18
N HIS A 516 -13.24 12.85 -22.46
CA HIS A 516 -12.48 11.79 -23.14
C HIS A 516 -11.10 11.50 -22.52
N LEU A 517 -10.59 12.40 -21.68
CA LEU A 517 -9.31 12.19 -20.99
C LEU A 517 -9.45 11.21 -19.81
N PHE A 518 -10.66 10.95 -19.32
CA PHE A 518 -10.89 9.93 -18.31
C PHE A 518 -10.68 8.51 -18.83
N ASP A 519 -10.78 8.29 -20.15
CA ASP A 519 -10.55 6.99 -20.77
C ASP A 519 -9.07 6.60 -20.87
N ARG A 520 -8.16 7.51 -20.52
CA ARG A 520 -6.73 7.23 -20.49
C ARG A 520 -6.35 6.51 -19.20
N ALA A 521 -5.45 5.53 -19.27
CA ALA A 521 -4.87 4.91 -18.07
C ALA A 521 -4.09 5.95 -17.24
N GLN A 522 -3.27 6.77 -17.90
CA GLN A 522 -2.54 7.86 -17.24
C GLN A 522 -3.30 9.19 -17.36
N ARG A 523 -3.72 9.74 -16.25
CA ARG A 523 -4.58 10.92 -16.19
C ARG A 523 -3.91 12.13 -15.52
N ALA A 524 -2.63 12.37 -15.80
CA ALA A 524 -1.85 13.53 -15.33
C ALA A 524 -1.89 14.66 -16.36
N PHE A 525 -2.99 15.45 -16.43
CA PHE A 525 -3.20 16.47 -17.46
C PHE A 525 -3.56 17.85 -16.94
N SER A 526 -3.86 18.01 -15.64
CA SER A 526 -4.27 19.28 -15.07
C SER A 526 -3.08 20.21 -14.77
N SER A 527 -3.39 21.42 -14.32
CA SER A 527 -2.40 22.36 -13.81
C SER A 527 -2.29 22.37 -12.28
N GLY A 528 -2.72 21.28 -11.63
CA GLY A 528 -2.64 21.07 -10.18
C GLY A 528 -3.99 20.82 -9.51
N CYS A 529 -5.11 21.33 -10.03
CA CYS A 529 -6.45 20.99 -9.51
C CYS A 529 -6.84 19.57 -9.90
N VAL A 530 -7.81 19.00 -9.19
CA VAL A 530 -8.32 17.64 -9.41
C VAL A 530 -9.62 17.72 -10.20
N ARG A 531 -9.64 17.11 -11.41
CA ARG A 531 -10.87 17.01 -12.20
C ARG A 531 -11.54 15.69 -11.91
N LEU A 532 -12.83 15.75 -11.62
CA LEU A 532 -13.67 14.60 -11.35
C LEU A 532 -14.46 14.19 -12.59
N GLU A 533 -14.63 12.89 -12.78
CA GLU A 533 -15.50 12.35 -13.83
C GLU A 533 -16.97 12.70 -13.58
N ASN A 534 -17.42 12.56 -12.32
CA ASN A 534 -18.79 12.85 -11.88
C ASN A 534 -18.78 13.80 -10.68
N PRO A 535 -18.53 15.12 -10.90
CA PRO A 535 -18.41 16.07 -9.81
C PRO A 535 -19.71 16.27 -9.03
N VAL A 536 -20.86 16.10 -9.69
CA VAL A 536 -22.20 16.22 -9.07
C VAL A 536 -22.41 15.07 -8.07
N ASP A 537 -22.13 13.84 -8.47
CA ASP A 537 -22.27 12.68 -7.59
C ASP A 537 -21.38 12.80 -6.34
N MET A 538 -20.15 13.31 -6.51
CA MET A 538 -19.27 13.57 -5.38
C MET A 538 -19.83 14.66 -4.46
N ALA A 539 -20.35 15.76 -5.01
CA ALA A 539 -20.92 16.84 -4.20
C ALA A 539 -22.18 16.38 -3.45
N MET A 540 -23.04 15.59 -4.09
CA MET A 540 -24.21 15.01 -3.45
C MET A 540 -23.81 14.03 -2.33
N TRP A 541 -22.77 13.23 -2.58
CA TRP A 541 -22.21 12.36 -1.54
C TRP A 541 -21.65 13.17 -0.37
N VAL A 542 -20.93 14.28 -0.62
CA VAL A 542 -20.40 15.17 0.42
C VAL A 542 -21.53 15.79 1.25
N ALA A 543 -22.62 16.25 0.60
CA ALA A 543 -23.78 16.79 1.30
C ALA A 543 -24.41 15.75 2.28
N GLY A 544 -24.33 14.44 1.96
CA GLY A 544 -24.78 13.38 2.85
C GLY A 544 -26.29 13.46 3.16
N ASP A 545 -26.65 13.69 4.42
CA ASP A 545 -28.04 13.81 4.87
C ASP A 545 -28.58 15.26 4.83
N ASP A 546 -27.77 16.21 4.34
CA ASP A 546 -28.16 17.60 4.16
C ASP A 546 -29.02 17.75 2.89
N PHE A 547 -30.31 17.42 3.04
CA PHE A 547 -31.28 17.46 1.94
C PHE A 547 -31.50 18.87 1.39
N GLU A 548 -31.34 19.93 2.21
CA GLU A 548 -31.51 21.31 1.79
C GLU A 548 -30.38 21.70 0.82
N SER A 549 -29.13 21.41 1.16
CA SER A 549 -27.98 21.62 0.28
C SER A 549 -28.06 20.78 -1.01
N MET A 550 -28.55 19.54 -0.93
CA MET A 550 -28.76 18.70 -2.11
C MET A 550 -29.81 19.26 -3.06
N GLU A 551 -30.96 19.75 -2.51
CA GLU A 551 -32.04 20.34 -3.30
C GLU A 551 -31.59 21.67 -3.94
N ASP A 552 -30.93 22.54 -3.19
CA ASP A 552 -30.35 23.79 -3.68
C ASP A 552 -29.33 23.57 -4.79
N LEU A 553 -28.47 22.56 -4.65
CA LEU A 553 -27.47 22.22 -5.66
C LEU A 553 -28.11 21.71 -6.94
N GLN A 554 -29.09 20.80 -6.82
CA GLN A 554 -29.82 20.26 -7.96
C GLN A 554 -30.62 21.35 -8.70
N GLU A 555 -31.33 22.20 -7.96
CA GLU A 555 -32.07 23.32 -8.54
C GLU A 555 -31.14 24.29 -9.30
N ALA A 556 -29.99 24.62 -8.70
CA ALA A 556 -29.01 25.49 -9.34
C ALA A 556 -28.44 24.90 -10.64
N LEU A 557 -28.23 23.59 -10.68
CA LEU A 557 -27.76 22.87 -11.88
C LEU A 557 -28.84 22.85 -12.97
N ASP A 558 -30.09 22.53 -12.61
CA ASP A 558 -31.23 22.47 -13.52
C ASP A 558 -31.54 23.83 -14.16
N ASP A 559 -31.47 24.91 -13.38
CA ASP A 559 -31.70 26.29 -13.83
C ASP A 559 -30.47 26.92 -14.51
N SER A 560 -29.33 26.21 -14.56
CA SER A 560 -28.05 26.76 -15.03
C SER A 560 -27.61 28.05 -14.33
N GLU A 561 -27.98 28.22 -13.08
CA GLU A 561 -27.61 29.36 -12.26
C GLU A 561 -26.24 29.23 -11.61
N LEU A 562 -25.49 30.33 -11.56
CA LEU A 562 -24.30 30.39 -10.74
C LEU A 562 -24.74 30.52 -9.28
N ARG A 563 -24.59 29.43 -8.51
CA ARG A 563 -24.99 29.39 -7.10
C ARG A 563 -23.90 28.77 -6.25
N ARG A 564 -23.61 29.38 -5.10
CA ARG A 564 -22.83 28.75 -4.04
C ARG A 564 -23.80 28.07 -3.08
N VAL A 565 -23.50 26.82 -2.76
CA VAL A 565 -24.21 26.02 -1.77
C VAL A 565 -23.21 25.63 -0.69
N ASP A 566 -23.43 26.12 0.54
CA ASP A 566 -22.60 25.77 1.70
C ASP A 566 -23.14 24.48 2.32
N PHE A 567 -22.26 23.54 2.66
CA PHE A 567 -22.64 22.28 3.30
C PHE A 567 -22.83 22.49 4.80
N GLU A 568 -23.81 21.80 5.40
CA GLU A 568 -24.07 21.88 6.84
C GLU A 568 -22.86 21.35 7.65
N ASN A 569 -22.22 20.28 7.16
CA ASN A 569 -21.06 19.67 7.79
C ASN A 569 -19.88 19.66 6.85
N ASN A 570 -18.73 20.09 7.34
CA ASN A 570 -17.48 19.96 6.60
C ASN A 570 -17.07 18.49 6.50
N VAL A 571 -16.55 18.10 5.33
CA VAL A 571 -16.06 16.75 5.08
C VAL A 571 -14.55 16.81 4.80
N PRO A 572 -13.72 16.10 5.56
CA PRO A 572 -12.28 16.01 5.29
C PRO A 572 -12.00 15.56 3.86
N VAL A 573 -11.01 16.20 3.24
CA VAL A 573 -10.47 15.81 1.94
C VAL A 573 -8.96 15.59 2.05
N HIS A 574 -8.52 14.43 1.61
CA HIS A 574 -7.10 14.05 1.63
C HIS A 574 -6.62 13.83 0.21
N ILE A 575 -5.72 14.71 -0.25
CA ILE A 575 -4.99 14.52 -1.50
C ILE A 575 -3.68 13.82 -1.15
N THR A 576 -3.52 12.60 -1.63
CA THR A 576 -2.44 11.71 -1.21
C THR A 576 -1.59 11.21 -2.38
N TYR A 577 -0.48 10.57 -2.05
CA TYR A 577 0.41 9.94 -3.02
C TYR A 577 0.79 8.54 -2.56
N VAL A 578 -0.12 7.60 -2.72
CA VAL A 578 0.06 6.19 -2.32
C VAL A 578 0.12 5.33 -3.57
N THR A 579 1.26 4.68 -3.79
CA THR A 579 1.52 3.89 -5.00
C THR A 579 1.04 2.45 -4.91
N VAL A 580 0.60 2.00 -3.73
CA VAL A 580 -0.06 0.70 -3.54
C VAL A 580 -1.33 0.88 -2.74
N THR A 581 -2.45 0.47 -3.31
CA THR A 581 -3.76 0.41 -2.65
C THR A 581 -4.32 -0.99 -2.76
N VAL A 582 -5.33 -1.34 -1.98
CA VAL A 582 -6.02 -2.63 -2.11
C VAL A 582 -7.45 -2.38 -2.56
N ALA A 583 -7.89 -3.10 -3.59
CA ALA A 583 -9.23 -3.00 -4.12
C ALA A 583 -10.22 -3.89 -3.34
N GLU A 584 -11.52 -3.80 -3.69
CA GLU A 584 -12.59 -4.58 -3.02
C GLU A 584 -12.42 -6.10 -3.18
N ASP A 585 -11.74 -6.54 -4.24
CA ASP A 585 -11.41 -7.95 -4.45
C ASP A 585 -10.31 -8.47 -3.50
N GLY A 586 -9.75 -7.61 -2.65
CA GLY A 586 -8.69 -7.91 -1.70
C GLY A 586 -7.29 -7.95 -2.30
N HIS A 587 -7.12 -7.64 -3.59
CA HIS A 587 -5.81 -7.64 -4.25
C HIS A 587 -5.17 -6.26 -4.31
N ALA A 588 -3.86 -6.22 -4.12
CA ALA A 588 -3.07 -5.00 -4.24
C ALA A 588 -3.06 -4.46 -5.67
N ARG A 589 -3.24 -3.17 -5.79
CA ARG A 589 -3.07 -2.38 -7.02
C ARG A 589 -1.75 -1.63 -6.94
N PHE A 590 -0.87 -1.84 -7.90
CA PHE A 590 0.45 -1.21 -7.97
C PHE A 590 0.45 -0.10 -9.02
N TRP A 591 0.36 1.13 -8.56
CA TRP A 591 0.27 2.31 -9.42
C TRP A 591 1.65 2.82 -9.83
N ARG A 592 1.76 3.44 -10.99
CA ARG A 592 3.02 4.07 -11.42
C ARG A 592 3.37 5.27 -10.54
N ASP A 593 4.66 5.46 -10.28
CA ASP A 593 5.18 6.64 -9.59
C ASP A 593 5.24 7.84 -10.54
N VAL A 594 4.06 8.48 -10.75
CA VAL A 594 3.83 9.55 -11.74
C VAL A 594 4.73 10.77 -11.51
N TYR A 595 5.09 11.05 -10.25
CA TYR A 595 5.89 12.21 -9.85
C TYR A 595 7.31 11.87 -9.39
N ASN A 596 7.75 10.61 -9.54
CA ASN A 596 9.04 10.08 -9.07
C ASN A 596 9.30 10.34 -7.58
N ARG A 597 8.31 10.10 -6.72
CA ARG A 597 8.39 10.34 -5.28
C ARG A 597 8.77 9.11 -4.45
N GLU A 598 8.59 7.89 -4.96
CA GLU A 598 8.94 6.67 -4.24
C GLU A 598 10.40 6.62 -3.78
N ASN A 599 11.31 7.12 -4.61
CA ASN A 599 12.73 7.14 -4.24
C ASN A 599 13.05 8.17 -3.14
N SER A 600 12.33 9.29 -3.06
CA SER A 600 12.51 10.27 -1.99
C SER A 600 11.92 9.76 -0.67
N ILE A 601 10.76 9.12 -0.70
CA ILE A 601 10.13 8.47 0.45
C ILE A 601 11.05 7.39 1.02
N ARG A 602 11.59 6.50 0.18
CA ARG A 602 12.53 5.44 0.61
C ARG A 602 13.85 5.97 1.19
N MET A 603 14.26 7.18 0.87
CA MET A 603 15.53 7.77 1.36
C MET A 603 15.36 8.54 2.69
N GLU A 604 14.18 9.12 2.94
CA GLU A 604 13.91 9.91 4.14
C GLU A 604 13.40 9.07 5.31
N GLU A 605 12.83 7.89 5.06
CA GLU A 605 12.11 7.06 6.03
C GLU A 605 12.83 5.80 6.50
N ARG A 606 14.12 5.83 6.66
CA ARG A 606 14.68 5.04 7.74
C ARG A 606 14.47 5.86 9.00
N VAL A 607 13.32 5.68 9.65
CA VAL A 607 13.10 6.15 11.01
C VAL A 607 14.32 5.72 11.79
N ALA A 608 15.16 6.67 12.18
CA ALA A 608 16.25 6.39 13.09
C ALA A 608 15.65 5.70 14.31
N PRO A 609 16.25 4.64 14.85
CA PRO A 609 15.73 4.03 16.06
C PRO A 609 15.49 5.14 17.10
N LEU A 610 14.32 5.15 17.73
CA LEU A 610 13.95 6.12 18.78
C LEU A 610 14.97 6.09 19.94
N TRP A 611 15.84 5.09 19.92
CA TRP A 611 16.91 4.91 20.86
C TRP A 611 18.17 4.35 20.18
N GLU A 612 19.26 5.11 20.17
CA GLU A 612 20.59 4.61 19.87
C GLU A 612 21.30 4.26 21.21
N PRO A 613 21.74 2.98 21.40
CA PRO A 613 22.51 2.63 22.59
C PRO A 613 23.78 3.48 22.60
N GLN A 614 24.01 4.22 23.68
CA GLN A 614 25.32 4.83 23.89
C GLN A 614 26.38 3.72 24.02
N ASP A 615 27.57 3.94 23.51
CA ASP A 615 28.68 3.00 23.21
C ASP A 615 29.08 1.99 24.32
N GLU A 616 28.56 2.11 25.56
CA GLU A 616 28.91 1.21 26.65
C GLU A 616 28.18 -0.16 26.64
N PRO A 617 26.88 -0.30 26.31
CA PRO A 617 26.24 -1.63 26.29
C PRO A 617 26.77 -2.54 25.18
N ALA A 618 27.12 -1.98 24.02
CA ALA A 618 27.63 -2.78 22.90
C ALA A 618 29.02 -3.38 23.19
N ALA A 619 29.88 -2.67 23.88
CA ALA A 619 31.20 -3.17 24.30
C ALA A 619 31.07 -4.26 25.38
N GLU A 620 30.12 -4.15 26.29
CA GLU A 620 29.85 -5.13 27.34
C GLU A 620 29.18 -6.40 26.76
N ILE A 621 28.28 -6.24 25.81
CA ILE A 621 27.64 -7.35 25.05
C ILE A 621 28.69 -8.10 24.24
N ALA A 622 29.62 -7.43 23.57
CA ALA A 622 30.69 -8.07 22.81
C ALA A 622 31.68 -8.84 23.73
N GLN A 623 31.96 -8.36 24.94
CA GLN A 623 32.78 -9.08 25.90
C GLN A 623 32.09 -10.32 26.47
N MET A 624 30.78 -10.29 26.70
CA MET A 624 30.05 -11.46 27.22
C MET A 624 29.90 -12.58 26.18
N SER A 625 29.75 -12.24 24.89
CA SER A 625 29.76 -13.23 23.81
C SER A 625 31.10 -13.97 23.70
N SER A 626 32.21 -13.34 24.05
CA SER A 626 33.53 -13.96 24.05
C SER A 626 33.78 -14.91 25.24
N VAL A 627 33.09 -14.66 26.39
CA VAL A 627 33.21 -15.51 27.59
C VAL A 627 32.35 -16.78 27.44
N ALA A 628 31.19 -16.68 26.80
CA ALA A 628 30.33 -17.85 26.53
C ALA A 628 30.93 -18.82 25.50
N ALA A 629 31.73 -18.33 24.54
CA ALA A 629 32.42 -19.15 23.53
C ALA A 629 33.71 -19.82 24.05
N GLY A 630 34.19 -19.45 25.23
CA GLY A 630 35.43 -19.99 25.82
C GLY A 630 35.24 -21.11 26.84
N SER A 631 33.98 -21.58 27.10
CA SER A 631 33.68 -22.63 28.09
C SER A 631 32.83 -23.76 27.51
N LEU A 632 33.18 -24.19 26.28
CA LEU A 632 32.78 -25.47 25.69
C LEU A 632 34.04 -26.29 25.30
#